data_783e93fb91497cfb61a6eea38a61d4c7
#
_entry.id   783e93fb91497cfb61a6eea38a61d4c7
#
_cell.length_a   1.000
_cell.length_b   1.000
_cell.length_c   1.000
_cell.angle_alpha   90.00
_cell.angle_beta   90.00
_cell.angle_gamma   90.00
#
_symmetry.space_group_name_H-M   'P 1'
#
loop_
_entity.id
_entity.type
_entity.pdbx_description
1 polymer ?
#
loop_
_entity_poly.entity_id
_entity_poly.type
_entity_poly.pdbx_seq_one_letter_code
_entity_poly.pdbx_strand_id
1 'polypeptide(L)'
;IQEAATQALRNGMSLHLLFEQLKEIRSEVQIPIILMGYLNPIMQYGFEKFCASCVEAGVDGMIIPDLPYADYISDYKEIADRHDLKMIMLITPETSEERIRQIDAHTSGFIYMVSSAATTGAQQDFNEQKQAYFRRINAMNLQNPRLVGFGISNKATFEAATAHSSGAIIGSKFVQLLKSEATPAEAVDKLLEALKQ
;
A
#
# COMPACT_ATOMS: atom_id res chain seq x y z
N ILE A 1 -4.62 11.95 -3.52
CA ILE A 1 -3.37 11.60 -2.81
C ILE A 1 -2.25 12.56 -3.21
N GLN A 2 -1.94 12.76 -4.50
CA GLN A 2 -0.84 13.65 -4.93
C GLN A 2 -0.99 15.09 -4.42
N GLU A 3 -2.20 15.68 -4.48
CA GLU A 3 -2.47 17.01 -3.92
C GLU A 3 -2.18 17.07 -2.41
N ALA A 4 -2.61 16.04 -1.66
CA ALA A 4 -2.37 15.95 -0.24
C ALA A 4 -0.87 15.80 0.08
N ALA A 5 -0.14 14.99 -0.68
CA ALA A 5 1.31 14.85 -0.56
C ALA A 5 2.03 16.18 -0.84
N THR A 6 1.65 16.90 -1.91
CA THR A 6 2.19 18.23 -2.23
C THR A 6 1.95 19.22 -1.10
N GLN A 7 0.75 19.21 -0.50
CA GLN A 7 0.44 20.09 0.62
C GLN A 7 1.25 19.73 1.87
N ALA A 8 1.42 18.43 2.16
CA ALA A 8 2.25 17.97 3.27
C ALA A 8 3.71 18.45 3.13
N LEU A 9 4.29 18.34 1.92
CA LEU A 9 5.64 18.84 1.65
C LEU A 9 5.74 20.35 1.83
N ARG A 10 4.74 21.12 1.37
CA ARG A 10 4.70 22.58 1.62
C ARG A 10 4.62 22.92 3.10
N ASN A 11 3.99 22.07 3.89
CA ASN A 11 3.90 22.19 5.35
C ASN A 11 5.17 21.69 6.09
N GLY A 12 6.23 21.32 5.36
CA GLY A 12 7.51 20.88 5.93
C GLY A 12 7.59 19.39 6.24
N MET A 13 6.68 18.56 5.73
CA MET A 13 6.75 17.11 5.92
C MET A 13 8.07 16.54 5.38
N SER A 14 8.70 15.70 6.16
CA SER A 14 9.93 14.98 5.83
C SER A 14 9.93 13.62 6.53
N LEU A 15 10.84 12.70 6.14
CA LEU A 15 10.99 11.43 6.84
C LEU A 15 11.41 11.61 8.31
N HIS A 16 12.22 12.62 8.63
CA HIS A 16 12.56 12.95 10.01
C HIS A 16 11.32 13.33 10.82
N LEU A 17 10.49 14.21 10.28
CA LEU A 17 9.24 14.62 10.95
C LEU A 17 8.26 13.45 11.06
N LEU A 18 8.17 12.59 10.04
CA LEU A 18 7.33 11.41 10.08
C LEU A 18 7.71 10.49 11.25
N PHE A 19 8.99 10.17 11.39
CA PHE A 19 9.46 9.30 12.48
C PHE A 19 9.29 9.94 13.85
N GLU A 20 9.47 11.25 13.97
CA GLU A 20 9.16 11.98 15.21
C GLU A 20 7.66 11.85 15.59
N GLN A 21 6.77 11.96 14.61
CA GLN A 21 5.32 11.80 14.84
C GLN A 21 4.92 10.37 15.17
N LEU A 22 5.65 9.37 14.68
CA LEU A 22 5.37 7.95 14.92
C LEU A 22 5.99 7.43 16.23
N LYS A 23 6.83 8.18 16.90
CA LYS A 23 7.70 7.71 18.00
C LYS A 23 6.97 6.97 19.11
N GLU A 24 5.75 7.36 19.42
CA GLU A 24 4.95 6.76 20.51
C GLU A 24 3.70 6.00 19.99
N ILE A 25 3.59 5.81 18.68
CA ILE A 25 2.35 5.28 18.08
C ILE A 25 1.99 3.88 18.63
N ARG A 26 2.98 3.08 19.00
CA ARG A 26 2.77 1.72 19.53
C ARG A 26 2.19 1.69 20.93
N SER A 27 2.17 2.79 21.66
CA SER A 27 1.43 2.88 22.93
C SER A 27 -0.09 2.77 22.73
N GLU A 28 -0.58 3.16 21.54
CA GLU A 28 -2.01 3.23 21.23
C GLU A 28 -2.42 2.28 20.10
N VAL A 29 -1.55 2.04 19.10
CA VAL A 29 -1.87 1.32 17.86
C VAL A 29 -1.14 -0.02 17.80
N GLN A 30 -1.90 -1.13 17.84
CA GLN A 30 -1.37 -2.51 17.82
C GLN A 30 -1.55 -3.21 16.47
N ILE A 31 -2.33 -2.65 15.53
CA ILE A 31 -2.48 -3.20 14.17
C ILE A 31 -1.18 -2.97 13.37
N PRO A 32 -0.90 -3.79 12.34
CA PRO A 32 0.25 -3.59 11.49
C PRO A 32 0.29 -2.19 10.87
N ILE A 33 1.47 -1.56 10.91
CA ILE A 33 1.73 -0.24 10.31
C ILE A 33 2.69 -0.43 9.13
N ILE A 34 2.24 -0.01 7.95
CA ILE A 34 3.00 -0.09 6.71
C ILE A 34 3.23 1.33 6.18
N LEU A 35 4.48 1.72 5.98
CA LEU A 35 4.80 2.99 5.35
C LEU A 35 4.81 2.84 3.82
N MET A 36 4.18 3.79 3.13
CA MET A 36 4.19 3.84 1.67
C MET A 36 4.81 5.16 1.19
N GLY A 37 5.83 5.08 0.35
CA GLY A 37 6.53 6.27 -0.15
C GLY A 37 7.39 5.97 -1.37
N TYR A 38 7.97 7.02 -1.96
CA TYR A 38 8.85 6.90 -3.11
C TYR A 38 10.29 6.60 -2.71
N LEU A 39 11.01 5.95 -3.60
CA LEU A 39 12.40 5.52 -3.38
C LEU A 39 13.35 6.69 -3.13
N ASN A 40 13.24 7.78 -3.90
CA ASN A 40 14.19 8.88 -3.82
C ASN A 40 14.31 9.54 -2.44
N PRO A 41 13.24 9.90 -1.71
CA PRO A 41 13.34 10.38 -0.33
C PRO A 41 14.00 9.37 0.63
N ILE A 42 13.71 8.07 0.45
CA ILE A 42 14.30 7.00 1.26
C ILE A 42 15.80 6.89 0.99
N MET A 43 16.21 6.97 -0.28
CA MET A 43 17.63 6.96 -0.67
C MET A 43 18.39 8.15 -0.06
N GLN A 44 17.80 9.34 -0.09
CA GLN A 44 18.41 10.54 0.51
C GLN A 44 18.50 10.45 2.04
N TYR A 45 17.55 9.80 2.69
CA TYR A 45 17.59 9.51 4.13
C TYR A 45 18.64 8.44 4.47
N GLY A 46 18.93 7.56 3.53
CA GLY A 46 19.73 6.33 3.65
C GLY A 46 18.88 5.12 3.99
N PHE A 47 18.88 4.11 3.11
CA PHE A 47 17.97 2.95 3.25
C PHE A 47 18.17 2.17 4.57
N GLU A 48 19.42 1.91 4.97
CA GLU A 48 19.73 1.29 6.26
C GLU A 48 19.18 2.10 7.44
N LYS A 49 19.40 3.42 7.42
CA LYS A 49 18.89 4.32 8.45
C LYS A 49 17.37 4.37 8.45
N PHE A 50 16.74 4.34 7.27
CA PHE A 50 15.28 4.29 7.15
C PHE A 50 14.72 3.01 7.79
N CYS A 51 15.33 1.85 7.51
CA CYS A 51 14.94 0.59 8.12
C CYS A 51 15.09 0.62 9.65
N ALA A 52 16.21 1.13 10.16
CA ALA A 52 16.42 1.28 11.60
C ALA A 52 15.35 2.19 12.25
N SER A 53 15.04 3.33 11.60
CA SER A 53 13.99 4.25 12.08
C SER A 53 12.59 3.62 12.02
N CYS A 54 12.30 2.79 11.03
CA CYS A 54 11.06 2.01 10.96
C CYS A 54 10.91 1.09 12.17
N VAL A 55 11.96 0.34 12.49
CA VAL A 55 11.96 -0.58 13.65
C VAL A 55 11.79 0.20 14.96
N GLU A 56 12.52 1.31 15.14
CA GLU A 56 12.41 2.17 16.34
C GLU A 56 10.99 2.71 16.52
N ALA A 57 10.32 3.10 15.42
CA ALA A 57 8.93 3.58 15.44
C ALA A 57 7.91 2.43 15.50
N GLY A 58 8.33 1.17 15.44
CA GLY A 58 7.45 0.02 15.45
C GLY A 58 6.68 -0.20 14.14
N VAL A 59 7.22 0.25 13.02
CA VAL A 59 6.67 0.00 11.67
C VAL A 59 6.95 -1.45 11.27
N ASP A 60 5.97 -2.14 10.70
CA ASP A 60 6.05 -3.56 10.36
C ASP A 60 6.52 -3.82 8.92
N GLY A 61 6.36 -2.83 8.04
CA GLY A 61 6.74 -3.02 6.64
C GLY A 61 6.67 -1.75 5.80
N MET A 62 6.98 -1.92 4.52
CA MET A 62 7.06 -0.81 3.58
C MET A 62 6.54 -1.19 2.19
N ILE A 63 6.01 -0.19 1.49
CA ILE A 63 5.63 -0.22 0.09
C ILE A 63 6.41 0.88 -0.63
N ILE A 64 7.24 0.52 -1.60
CA ILE A 64 8.02 1.46 -2.41
C ILE A 64 7.67 1.20 -3.88
N PRO A 65 6.63 1.89 -4.42
CA PRO A 65 6.05 1.54 -5.72
C PRO A 65 6.99 1.71 -6.91
N ASP A 66 7.99 2.58 -6.78
CA ASP A 66 8.99 2.90 -7.80
C ASP A 66 10.34 2.20 -7.59
N LEU A 67 10.42 1.23 -6.65
CA LEU A 67 11.59 0.39 -6.47
C LEU A 67 11.54 -0.80 -7.45
N PRO A 68 12.48 -0.90 -8.43
CA PRO A 68 12.53 -2.04 -9.32
C PRO A 68 12.81 -3.34 -8.57
N TYR A 69 12.16 -4.43 -8.98
CA TYR A 69 12.34 -5.74 -8.35
C TYR A 69 13.81 -6.20 -8.33
N ALA A 70 14.54 -6.00 -9.45
CA ALA A 70 15.93 -6.41 -9.54
C ALA A 70 16.82 -5.67 -8.51
N ASP A 71 16.62 -4.36 -8.39
CA ASP A 71 17.36 -3.51 -7.44
C ASP A 71 17.00 -3.88 -6.00
N TYR A 72 15.72 -4.19 -5.73
CA TYR A 72 15.34 -4.70 -4.41
C TYR A 72 16.12 -5.96 -4.05
N ILE A 73 16.16 -6.93 -4.94
CA ILE A 73 16.86 -8.22 -4.69
C ILE A 73 18.36 -8.02 -4.49
N SER A 74 19.01 -7.17 -5.30
CA SER A 74 20.47 -6.99 -5.26
C SER A 74 20.94 -6.12 -4.10
N ASP A 75 20.21 -5.03 -3.79
CA ASP A 75 20.77 -3.96 -2.96
C ASP A 75 20.01 -3.75 -1.63
N TYR A 76 18.72 -4.10 -1.57
CA TYR A 76 17.87 -3.70 -0.44
C TYR A 76 17.31 -4.85 0.39
N LYS A 77 17.13 -6.03 -0.22
CA LYS A 77 16.47 -7.17 0.43
C LYS A 77 17.18 -7.60 1.70
N GLU A 78 18.49 -7.78 1.64
CA GLU A 78 19.27 -8.21 2.81
C GLU A 78 19.16 -7.21 3.97
N ILE A 79 19.11 -5.91 3.64
CA ILE A 79 18.94 -4.85 4.65
C ILE A 79 17.55 -4.95 5.29
N ALA A 80 16.49 -5.04 4.49
CA ALA A 80 15.13 -5.15 4.98
C ALA A 80 14.93 -6.41 5.86
N ASP A 81 15.49 -7.54 5.42
CA ASP A 81 15.43 -8.81 6.14
C ASP A 81 16.13 -8.74 7.51
N ARG A 82 17.31 -8.10 7.60
CA ARG A 82 18.02 -7.90 8.88
C ARG A 82 17.20 -7.11 9.90
N HIS A 83 16.36 -6.22 9.43
CA HIS A 83 15.47 -5.39 10.25
C HIS A 83 14.06 -6.01 10.44
N ASP A 84 13.83 -7.23 9.94
CA ASP A 84 12.51 -7.92 9.92
C ASP A 84 11.37 -7.07 9.32
N LEU A 85 11.69 -6.15 8.41
CA LEU A 85 10.71 -5.30 7.74
C LEU A 85 10.11 -6.02 6.55
N LYS A 86 8.79 -6.05 6.49
CA LYS A 86 8.06 -6.69 5.39
C LYS A 86 8.08 -5.78 4.16
N MET A 87 8.65 -6.27 3.05
CA MET A 87 8.58 -5.57 1.76
C MET A 87 7.34 -6.04 1.01
N ILE A 88 6.39 -5.13 0.83
CA ILE A 88 5.17 -5.37 0.07
C ILE A 88 5.40 -4.91 -1.37
N MET A 89 5.31 -5.84 -2.31
CA MET A 89 5.52 -5.55 -3.72
C MET A 89 4.21 -5.47 -4.49
N LEU A 90 4.24 -4.70 -5.58
CA LEU A 90 3.07 -4.44 -6.42
C LEU A 90 3.06 -5.36 -7.64
N ILE A 91 1.87 -5.77 -8.04
CA ILE A 91 1.60 -6.39 -9.35
C ILE A 91 0.48 -5.63 -10.07
N THR A 92 0.53 -5.62 -11.39
CA THR A 92 -0.44 -4.99 -12.27
C THR A 92 -1.05 -6.02 -13.22
N PRO A 93 -2.13 -5.70 -13.96
CA PRO A 93 -2.68 -6.59 -14.98
C PRO A 93 -1.65 -7.03 -16.04
N GLU A 94 -0.63 -6.20 -16.32
CA GLU A 94 0.43 -6.44 -17.31
C GLU A 94 1.61 -7.25 -16.76
N THR A 95 1.67 -7.47 -15.43
CA THR A 95 2.75 -8.24 -14.83
C THR A 95 2.66 -9.70 -15.28
N SER A 96 3.77 -10.23 -15.82
CA SER A 96 3.84 -11.62 -16.27
C SER A 96 3.71 -12.61 -15.10
N GLU A 97 3.20 -13.82 -15.35
CA GLU A 97 3.06 -14.85 -14.33
C GLU A 97 4.41 -15.24 -13.71
N GLU A 98 5.46 -15.29 -14.52
CA GLU A 98 6.81 -15.54 -14.04
C GLU A 98 7.25 -14.48 -13.02
N ARG A 99 7.06 -13.20 -13.35
CA ARG A 99 7.38 -12.09 -12.45
C ARG A 99 6.52 -12.12 -11.19
N ILE A 100 5.25 -12.46 -11.30
CA ILE A 100 4.36 -12.60 -10.14
C ILE A 100 4.86 -13.69 -9.19
N ARG A 101 5.30 -14.84 -9.70
CA ARG A 101 5.88 -15.91 -8.88
C ARG A 101 7.20 -15.51 -8.22
N GLN A 102 8.05 -14.76 -8.94
CA GLN A 102 9.28 -14.19 -8.37
C GLN A 102 8.96 -13.21 -7.24
N ILE A 103 7.97 -12.34 -7.44
CA ILE A 103 7.48 -11.40 -6.42
C ILE A 103 6.94 -12.16 -5.22
N ASP A 104 6.10 -13.17 -5.42
CA ASP A 104 5.52 -13.99 -4.36
C ASP A 104 6.58 -14.69 -3.51
N ALA A 105 7.68 -15.13 -4.13
CA ALA A 105 8.79 -15.79 -3.43
C ALA A 105 9.63 -14.82 -2.58
N HIS A 106 9.62 -13.52 -2.87
CA HIS A 106 10.50 -12.54 -2.23
C HIS A 106 9.78 -11.39 -1.52
N THR A 107 8.47 -11.22 -1.75
CA THR A 107 7.64 -10.31 -0.95
C THR A 107 7.29 -10.95 0.39
N SER A 108 6.94 -10.13 1.37
CA SER A 108 6.47 -10.61 2.65
C SER A 108 5.31 -9.75 3.15
N GLY A 109 4.41 -10.35 3.94
CA GLY A 109 3.20 -9.69 4.41
C GLY A 109 2.03 -9.87 3.43
N PHE A 110 2.04 -9.20 2.28
CA PHE A 110 1.03 -9.38 1.22
C PHE A 110 1.55 -8.87 -0.14
N ILE A 111 0.83 -9.22 -1.20
CA ILE A 111 1.04 -8.65 -2.54
C ILE A 111 -0.01 -7.56 -2.78
N TYR A 112 0.44 -6.37 -3.16
CA TYR A 112 -0.44 -5.27 -3.53
C TYR A 112 -0.87 -5.43 -5.00
N MET A 113 -2.14 -5.75 -5.23
CA MET A 113 -2.70 -5.84 -6.57
C MET A 113 -3.24 -4.48 -7.03
N VAL A 114 -2.60 -3.88 -8.02
CA VAL A 114 -3.10 -2.68 -8.67
C VAL A 114 -4.24 -3.06 -9.63
N SER A 115 -5.44 -2.55 -9.39
CA SER A 115 -6.64 -2.96 -10.15
C SER A 115 -6.72 -2.39 -11.57
N SER A 116 -5.87 -1.42 -11.91
CA SER A 116 -5.80 -0.80 -13.24
C SER A 116 -4.44 -0.16 -13.45
N ALA A 117 -3.89 -0.26 -14.65
CA ALA A 117 -2.69 0.48 -15.05
C ALA A 117 -2.97 2.00 -15.21
N ALA A 118 -4.25 2.41 -15.37
CA ALA A 118 -4.65 3.81 -15.42
C ALA A 118 -4.82 4.37 -14.00
N THR A 119 -3.97 5.30 -13.62
CA THR A 119 -3.87 5.88 -12.27
C THR A 119 -4.93 6.94 -11.95
N THR A 120 -5.84 7.28 -12.86
CA THR A 120 -6.76 8.42 -12.71
C THR A 120 -8.19 8.10 -13.14
N GLY A 121 -9.12 8.23 -12.20
CA GLY A 121 -10.56 8.28 -12.42
C GLY A 121 -11.33 7.25 -11.61
N ALA A 122 -12.37 7.70 -10.89
CA ALA A 122 -13.39 6.83 -10.32
C ALA A 122 -14.13 6.15 -11.47
N GLN A 123 -13.75 4.92 -11.79
CA GLN A 123 -14.51 4.11 -12.74
C GLN A 123 -15.63 3.41 -11.96
N GLN A 124 -16.85 3.63 -12.39
CA GLN A 124 -18.06 3.06 -11.77
C GLN A 124 -18.19 1.55 -11.98
N ASP A 125 -17.45 0.95 -12.91
CA ASP A 125 -17.53 -0.46 -13.21
C ASP A 125 -16.17 -1.16 -13.06
N PHE A 126 -16.14 -2.16 -12.17
CA PHE A 126 -15.18 -3.24 -12.23
C PHE A 126 -15.50 -4.08 -13.47
N ASN A 127 -14.98 -3.67 -14.62
CA ASN A 127 -15.27 -4.30 -15.88
C ASN A 127 -14.75 -5.76 -15.93
N GLU A 128 -15.20 -6.51 -16.91
CA GLU A 128 -14.86 -7.94 -17.07
C GLU A 128 -13.33 -8.18 -17.11
N GLN A 129 -12.56 -7.24 -17.65
CA GLN A 129 -11.09 -7.35 -17.70
C GLN A 129 -10.45 -7.34 -16.30
N LYS A 130 -10.94 -6.51 -15.38
CA LYS A 130 -10.47 -6.50 -13.98
C LYS A 130 -10.84 -7.79 -13.27
N GLN A 131 -12.06 -8.28 -13.46
CA GLN A 131 -12.48 -9.55 -12.88
C GLN A 131 -11.68 -10.74 -13.46
N ALA A 132 -11.37 -10.72 -14.74
CA ALA A 132 -10.50 -11.73 -15.38
C ALA A 132 -9.08 -11.68 -14.76
N TYR A 133 -8.53 -10.48 -14.53
CA TYR A 133 -7.25 -10.32 -13.85
C TYR A 133 -7.30 -10.90 -12.43
N PHE A 134 -8.30 -10.57 -11.63
CA PHE A 134 -8.41 -11.09 -10.26
C PHE A 134 -8.56 -12.61 -10.23
N ARG A 135 -9.38 -13.18 -11.11
CA ARG A 135 -9.51 -14.65 -11.26
C ARG A 135 -8.18 -15.29 -11.66
N ARG A 136 -7.46 -14.71 -12.63
CA ARG A 136 -6.12 -15.19 -13.05
C ARG A 136 -5.16 -15.26 -11.87
N ILE A 137 -5.04 -14.18 -11.10
CA ILE A 137 -4.13 -14.15 -9.95
C ILE A 137 -4.57 -15.13 -8.87
N ASN A 138 -5.88 -15.25 -8.61
CA ASN A 138 -6.39 -16.21 -7.63
C ASN A 138 -6.08 -17.66 -8.01
N ALA A 139 -6.15 -18.00 -9.31
CA ALA A 139 -5.84 -19.33 -9.81
C ALA A 139 -4.34 -19.69 -9.72
N MET A 140 -3.45 -18.72 -9.50
CA MET A 140 -2.01 -18.97 -9.37
C MET A 140 -1.61 -19.62 -8.03
N ASN A 141 -2.50 -19.66 -7.03
CA ASN A 141 -2.26 -20.23 -5.70
C ASN A 141 -0.97 -19.69 -5.05
N LEU A 142 -0.83 -18.38 -5.00
CA LEU A 142 0.31 -17.70 -4.43
C LEU A 142 0.39 -17.91 -2.91
N GLN A 143 1.59 -17.88 -2.35
CA GLN A 143 1.85 -18.08 -0.91
C GLN A 143 1.37 -16.90 -0.08
N ASN A 144 1.61 -15.67 -0.57
CA ASN A 144 1.24 -14.46 0.14
C ASN A 144 -0.23 -14.08 -0.09
N PRO A 145 -0.92 -13.53 0.90
CA PRO A 145 -2.24 -12.91 0.71
C PRO A 145 -2.16 -11.75 -0.29
N ARG A 146 -3.26 -11.46 -0.95
CA ARG A 146 -3.36 -10.40 -1.97
C ARG A 146 -4.37 -9.37 -1.51
N LEU A 147 -3.97 -8.09 -1.51
CA LEU A 147 -4.86 -6.97 -1.26
C LEU A 147 -5.01 -6.13 -2.53
N VAL A 148 -6.25 -5.87 -2.93
CA VAL A 148 -6.55 -5.09 -4.13
C VAL A 148 -6.63 -3.61 -3.76
N GLY A 149 -5.87 -2.78 -4.45
CA GLY A 149 -5.89 -1.33 -4.31
C GLY A 149 -6.27 -0.61 -5.61
N PHE A 150 -6.49 0.69 -5.50
CA PHE A 150 -6.97 1.61 -6.54
C PHE A 150 -8.44 1.39 -6.97
N GLY A 151 -9.23 2.47 -6.89
CA GLY A 151 -10.61 2.50 -7.34
C GLY A 151 -11.63 1.90 -6.38
N ILE A 152 -11.23 1.55 -5.16
CA ILE A 152 -12.15 1.08 -4.11
C ILE A 152 -12.73 2.29 -3.39
N SER A 153 -14.06 2.47 -3.45
CA SER A 153 -14.71 3.66 -2.89
C SER A 153 -16.12 3.42 -2.32
N ASN A 154 -16.71 2.26 -2.58
CA ASN A 154 -18.05 1.88 -2.17
C ASN A 154 -18.16 0.34 -2.01
N LYS A 155 -19.33 -0.13 -1.55
CA LYS A 155 -19.62 -1.55 -1.36
C LYS A 155 -19.39 -2.38 -2.62
N ALA A 156 -19.93 -1.98 -3.75
CA ALA A 156 -19.84 -2.74 -5.00
C ALA A 156 -18.38 -2.97 -5.43
N THR A 157 -17.54 -1.91 -5.36
CA THR A 157 -16.12 -2.00 -5.69
C THR A 157 -15.33 -2.81 -4.65
N PHE A 158 -15.72 -2.72 -3.37
CA PHE A 158 -15.13 -3.49 -2.31
C PHE A 158 -15.44 -4.99 -2.45
N GLU A 159 -16.71 -5.36 -2.63
CA GLU A 159 -17.14 -6.76 -2.83
C GLU A 159 -16.51 -7.37 -4.08
N ALA A 160 -16.48 -6.61 -5.19
CA ALA A 160 -15.85 -7.08 -6.42
C ALA A 160 -14.33 -7.32 -6.27
N ALA A 161 -13.63 -6.50 -5.49
CA ALA A 161 -12.21 -6.67 -5.21
C ALA A 161 -11.96 -7.86 -4.29
N THR A 162 -12.77 -8.02 -3.24
CA THR A 162 -12.58 -9.05 -2.21
C THR A 162 -13.08 -10.43 -2.61
N ALA A 163 -13.89 -10.54 -3.67
CA ALA A 163 -14.38 -11.82 -4.19
C ALA A 163 -13.24 -12.79 -4.59
N HIS A 164 -12.07 -12.26 -4.98
CA HIS A 164 -10.92 -13.04 -5.46
C HIS A 164 -9.60 -12.66 -4.79
N SER A 165 -9.65 -11.97 -3.67
CA SER A 165 -8.48 -11.54 -2.91
C SER A 165 -8.71 -11.64 -1.40
N SER A 166 -7.67 -11.43 -0.61
CA SER A 166 -7.74 -11.47 0.85
C SER A 166 -8.29 -10.19 1.47
N GLY A 167 -8.45 -9.12 0.68
CA GLY A 167 -8.94 -7.83 1.15
C GLY A 167 -8.71 -6.69 0.16
N ALA A 168 -9.00 -5.47 0.59
CA ALA A 168 -8.88 -4.26 -0.23
C ALA A 168 -8.14 -3.14 0.49
N ILE A 169 -7.48 -2.27 -0.28
CA ILE A 169 -6.78 -1.08 0.19
C ILE A 169 -7.54 0.15 -0.30
N ILE A 170 -7.96 1.00 0.63
CA ILE A 170 -8.77 2.18 0.36
C ILE A 170 -7.98 3.42 0.74
N GLY A 171 -7.37 4.06 -0.25
CA GLY A 171 -6.56 5.26 -0.04
C GLY A 171 -7.28 6.55 -0.44
N SER A 172 -7.55 6.74 -1.73
CA SER A 172 -8.06 8.01 -2.27
C SER A 172 -9.38 8.46 -1.65
N LYS A 173 -10.32 7.53 -1.44
CA LYS A 173 -11.60 7.85 -0.80
C LYS A 173 -11.40 8.32 0.64
N PHE A 174 -10.54 7.66 1.40
CA PHE A 174 -10.23 8.06 2.77
C PHE A 174 -9.57 9.45 2.84
N VAL A 175 -8.57 9.72 1.99
CA VAL A 175 -7.93 11.05 1.91
C VAL A 175 -8.93 12.15 1.53
N GLN A 176 -9.91 11.87 0.65
CA GLN A 176 -10.98 12.81 0.33
C GLN A 176 -11.87 13.10 1.54
N LEU A 177 -12.25 12.06 2.29
CA LEU A 177 -13.05 12.19 3.51
C LEU A 177 -12.30 12.98 4.60
N LEU A 178 -11.01 12.73 4.80
CA LEU A 178 -10.17 13.53 5.71
C LEU A 178 -10.15 15.02 5.36
N LYS A 179 -10.33 15.38 4.07
CA LYS A 179 -10.39 16.77 3.63
C LYS A 179 -11.79 17.39 3.82
N SER A 180 -12.86 16.59 3.75
CA SER A 180 -14.26 17.07 3.78
C SER A 180 -14.89 17.04 5.17
N GLU A 181 -14.47 16.14 6.05
CA GLU A 181 -15.06 15.95 7.36
C GLU A 181 -14.36 16.80 8.42
N ALA A 182 -15.07 17.10 9.51
CA ALA A 182 -14.55 17.94 10.57
C ALA A 182 -13.46 17.23 11.42
N THR A 183 -13.57 15.91 11.53
CA THR A 183 -12.63 15.09 12.31
C THR A 183 -12.20 13.82 11.56
N PRO A 184 -11.01 13.26 11.87
CA PRO A 184 -10.62 11.96 11.34
C PRO A 184 -11.59 10.82 11.71
N ALA A 185 -12.21 10.87 12.89
CA ALA A 185 -13.19 9.88 13.32
C ALA A 185 -14.42 9.88 12.39
N GLU A 186 -14.99 11.05 12.09
CA GLU A 186 -16.09 11.18 11.14
C GLU A 186 -15.70 10.69 9.73
N ALA A 187 -14.46 10.92 9.30
CA ALA A 187 -13.97 10.40 8.02
C ALA A 187 -13.94 8.87 7.99
N VAL A 188 -13.54 8.23 9.09
CA VAL A 188 -13.58 6.77 9.25
C VAL A 188 -15.00 6.25 9.23
N ASP A 189 -15.90 6.85 10.00
CA ASP A 189 -17.30 6.43 10.08
C ASP A 189 -17.98 6.51 8.70
N LYS A 190 -17.80 7.61 7.98
CA LYS A 190 -18.33 7.76 6.61
C LYS A 190 -17.71 6.79 5.62
N LEU A 191 -16.44 6.45 5.76
CA LEU A 191 -15.82 5.42 4.94
C LEU A 191 -16.49 4.07 5.19
N LEU A 192 -16.66 3.69 6.45
CA LEU A 192 -17.30 2.41 6.82
C LEU A 192 -18.76 2.36 6.35
N GLU A 193 -19.51 3.46 6.42
CA GLU A 193 -20.85 3.55 5.86
C GLU A 193 -20.87 3.34 4.35
N ALA A 194 -19.97 3.99 3.61
CA ALA A 194 -19.88 3.84 2.15
C ALA A 194 -19.53 2.41 1.70
N LEU A 195 -18.89 1.62 2.56
CA LEU A 195 -18.58 0.21 2.29
C LEU A 195 -19.72 -0.75 2.64
N LYS A 196 -20.74 -0.28 3.38
CA LYS A 196 -21.93 -1.06 3.77
C LYS A 196 -23.13 -0.83 2.84
N GLN A 197 -23.19 0.32 2.20
CA GLN A 197 -24.26 0.74 1.26
C GLN A 197 -23.91 0.33 -0.17
#